data_2f1468fa0691906daa7bd833ed352f01
#
_entry.id   2f1468fa0691906daa7bd833ed352f01
#
_cell.length_a   1.000
_cell.length_b   1.000
_cell.length_c   1.000
_cell.angle_alpha   90.00
_cell.angle_beta   90.00
_cell.angle_gamma   90.00
#
_symmetry.space_group_name_H-M   'P 1'
#
loop_
_entity.id
_entity.type
_entity.pdbx_description
1 polymer ?
#
loop_
_entity_poly.entity_id
_entity_poly.type
_entity_poly.pdbx_seq_one_letter_code
_entity_poly.pdbx_strand_id
1 'polypeptide(L)'
;MFLSLFTERERELFYTLSSYLVESDGIITSEEKTLLESFKLESNGQLLVVVDETPNEIINELSLSNDKIKNCILLELISVALVDNHYTENEKSIISKVVENFNISDEKFQNIFNWVVNLKEMYSKIIELVEI
;
A
#
# COMPACT_ATOMS: atom_id res chain seq x y z
N MET A 1 5.84 3.40 -5.88
CA MET A 1 7.12 4.09 -5.65
C MET A 1 8.27 3.13 -5.40
N PHE A 2 8.09 2.12 -4.54
CA PHE A 2 9.17 1.20 -4.14
C PHE A 2 9.03 -0.23 -4.67
N LEU A 3 8.06 -0.51 -5.53
CA LEU A 3 7.79 -1.87 -6.00
C LEU A 3 8.98 -2.50 -6.75
N SER A 4 9.79 -1.67 -7.39
CA SER A 4 11.00 -2.16 -8.09
C SER A 4 12.03 -2.79 -7.15
N LEU A 5 11.98 -2.48 -5.85
CA LEU A 5 12.87 -3.05 -4.84
C LEU A 5 12.42 -4.41 -4.33
N PHE A 6 11.17 -4.80 -4.61
CA PHE A 6 10.59 -6.06 -4.13
C PHE A 6 10.99 -7.22 -5.03
N THR A 7 11.03 -8.42 -4.48
CA THR A 7 11.11 -9.64 -5.28
C THR A 7 9.80 -9.83 -6.04
N GLU A 8 9.79 -10.70 -7.05
CA GLU A 8 8.57 -11.01 -7.80
C GLU A 8 7.47 -11.53 -6.88
N ARG A 9 7.82 -12.40 -5.93
CA ARG A 9 6.86 -12.94 -4.95
C ARG A 9 6.32 -11.85 -4.03
N GLU A 10 7.19 -10.96 -3.54
CA GLU A 10 6.77 -9.84 -2.69
C GLU A 10 5.82 -8.91 -3.45
N ARG A 11 6.06 -8.64 -4.74
CA ARG A 11 5.16 -7.83 -5.56
C ARG A 11 3.78 -8.48 -5.71
N GLU A 12 3.72 -9.77 -5.95
CA GLU A 12 2.44 -10.48 -6.07
C GLU A 12 1.67 -10.46 -4.76
N LEU A 13 2.35 -10.72 -3.64
CA LEU A 13 1.73 -10.68 -2.32
C LEU A 13 1.24 -9.27 -1.97
N PHE A 14 2.08 -8.27 -2.22
CA PHE A 14 1.71 -6.87 -2.00
C PHE A 14 0.51 -6.45 -2.86
N TYR A 15 0.53 -6.79 -4.13
CA TYR A 15 -0.56 -6.48 -5.05
C TYR A 15 -1.87 -7.12 -4.60
N THR A 16 -1.82 -8.38 -4.20
CA THR A 16 -3.00 -9.09 -3.70
C THR A 16 -3.52 -8.45 -2.40
N LEU A 17 -2.63 -8.12 -1.46
CA LEU A 17 -3.01 -7.47 -0.21
C LEU A 17 -3.62 -6.10 -0.46
N SER A 18 -3.06 -5.34 -1.41
CA SER A 18 -3.61 -4.05 -1.82
C SER A 18 -5.01 -4.19 -2.40
N SER A 19 -5.25 -5.23 -3.19
CA SER A 19 -6.56 -5.54 -3.73
C SER A 19 -7.58 -5.85 -2.63
N TYR A 20 -7.19 -6.63 -1.63
CA TYR A 20 -8.04 -6.88 -0.45
C TYR A 20 -8.35 -5.58 0.29
N LEU A 21 -7.35 -4.71 0.41
CA LEU A 21 -7.50 -3.44 1.12
C LEU A 21 -8.56 -2.56 0.43
N VAL A 22 -8.50 -2.41 -0.90
CA VAL A 22 -9.43 -1.56 -1.64
C VAL A 22 -10.84 -2.18 -1.71
N GLU A 23 -10.95 -3.51 -1.66
CA GLU A 23 -12.22 -4.22 -1.70
C GLU A 23 -12.88 -4.34 -0.32
N SER A 24 -12.19 -3.94 0.75
CA SER A 24 -12.63 -4.18 2.12
C SER A 24 -13.94 -3.49 2.49
N ASP A 25 -14.30 -2.39 1.83
CA ASP A 25 -15.56 -1.67 2.03
C ASP A 25 -16.62 -1.98 0.96
N GLY A 26 -16.30 -2.88 0.02
CA GLY A 26 -17.21 -3.29 -1.05
C GLY A 26 -17.28 -2.33 -2.24
N ILE A 27 -16.57 -1.21 -2.21
CA ILE A 27 -16.58 -0.20 -3.27
C ILE A 27 -15.14 0.12 -3.69
N ILE A 28 -14.84 -0.01 -4.98
CA ILE A 28 -13.52 0.36 -5.52
C ILE A 28 -13.67 1.72 -6.21
N THR A 29 -12.95 2.73 -5.71
CA THR A 29 -12.98 4.06 -6.30
C THR A 29 -12.10 4.13 -7.55
N SER A 30 -12.29 5.17 -8.38
CA SER A 30 -11.46 5.37 -9.57
C SER A 30 -10.00 5.65 -9.19
N GLU A 31 -9.76 6.34 -8.08
CA GLU A 31 -8.43 6.63 -7.56
C GLU A 31 -7.71 5.34 -7.14
N GLU A 32 -8.40 4.46 -6.43
CA GLU A 32 -7.85 3.16 -6.02
C GLU A 32 -7.53 2.29 -7.24
N LYS A 33 -8.42 2.26 -8.21
CA LYS A 33 -8.22 1.49 -9.45
C LYS A 33 -7.01 2.01 -10.22
N THR A 34 -6.87 3.31 -10.34
CA THR A 34 -5.72 3.94 -11.00
C THR A 34 -4.42 3.59 -10.30
N LEU A 35 -4.41 3.60 -8.97
CA LEU A 35 -3.22 3.25 -8.20
C LEU A 35 -2.84 1.78 -8.40
N LEU A 36 -3.79 0.86 -8.36
CA LEU A 36 -3.53 -0.55 -8.62
C LEU A 36 -2.97 -0.78 -10.03
N GLU A 37 -3.48 -0.06 -11.03
CA GLU A 37 -2.93 -0.13 -12.39
C GLU A 37 -1.49 0.40 -12.45
N SER A 38 -1.18 1.45 -11.68
CA SER A 38 0.20 1.98 -11.62
C SER A 38 1.19 0.97 -11.07
N PHE A 39 0.77 0.10 -10.15
CA PHE A 39 1.63 -0.97 -9.63
C PHE A 39 2.04 -1.95 -10.72
N LYS A 40 1.16 -2.24 -11.65
CA LYS A 40 1.49 -3.09 -12.80
C LYS A 40 2.59 -2.48 -13.66
N LEU A 41 2.53 -1.16 -13.86
CA LEU A 41 3.55 -0.43 -14.62
C LEU A 41 4.90 -0.38 -13.88
N GLU A 42 4.88 -0.36 -12.55
CA GLU A 42 6.07 -0.30 -11.70
C GLU A 42 6.78 -1.65 -11.54
N SER A 43 6.23 -2.72 -12.07
CA SER A 43 6.66 -4.08 -11.73
C SER A 43 7.73 -4.67 -12.66
N ASN A 44 8.50 -3.83 -13.34
CA ASN A 44 9.65 -4.24 -14.18
C ASN A 44 9.28 -5.30 -15.22
N GLY A 45 8.09 -5.20 -15.82
CA GLY A 45 7.61 -6.15 -16.83
C GLY A 45 7.00 -7.42 -16.26
N GLN A 46 6.98 -7.59 -14.95
CA GLN A 46 6.30 -8.73 -14.32
C GLN A 46 4.80 -8.63 -14.52
N LEU A 47 4.14 -9.72 -14.90
CA LEU A 47 2.69 -9.80 -14.92
C LEU A 47 2.20 -10.03 -13.48
N LEU A 48 1.59 -9.01 -12.88
CA LEU A 48 1.03 -9.14 -11.53
C LEU A 48 -0.29 -9.89 -11.58
N VAL A 49 -0.37 -10.96 -10.79
CA VAL A 49 -1.57 -11.78 -10.64
C VAL A 49 -1.94 -11.85 -9.16
N VAL A 50 -3.25 -11.99 -8.90
CA VAL A 50 -3.74 -12.18 -7.54
C VAL A 50 -3.43 -13.62 -7.12
N VAL A 51 -2.84 -13.78 -5.94
CA VAL A 51 -2.53 -15.09 -5.37
C VAL A 51 -3.73 -15.61 -4.54
N ASP A 52 -3.75 -16.92 -4.26
CA ASP A 52 -4.87 -17.55 -3.55
C ASP A 52 -4.78 -17.41 -2.02
N GLU A 53 -3.65 -16.98 -1.49
CA GLU A 53 -3.46 -16.84 -0.05
C GLU A 53 -4.40 -15.81 0.56
N THR A 54 -4.82 -16.06 1.80
CA THR A 54 -5.64 -15.13 2.58
C THR A 54 -4.82 -13.92 3.02
N PRO A 55 -5.46 -12.79 3.40
CA PRO A 55 -4.71 -11.64 3.92
C PRO A 55 -3.78 -11.99 5.08
N ASN A 56 -4.20 -12.84 6.01
CA ASN A 56 -3.34 -13.23 7.13
C ASN A 56 -2.13 -14.04 6.67
N GLU A 57 -2.32 -14.95 5.72
CA GLU A 57 -1.21 -15.72 5.14
C GLU A 57 -0.23 -14.81 4.40
N ILE A 58 -0.74 -13.84 3.65
CA ILE A 58 0.09 -12.86 2.94
C ILE A 58 0.92 -12.04 3.91
N ILE A 59 0.28 -11.52 4.96
CA ILE A 59 0.98 -10.69 5.97
C ILE A 59 2.06 -11.52 6.66
N ASN A 60 1.77 -12.78 7.00
CA ASN A 60 2.75 -13.67 7.61
C ASN A 60 3.96 -13.91 6.70
N GLU A 61 3.73 -14.15 5.43
CA GLU A 61 4.84 -14.35 4.49
C GLU A 61 5.66 -13.08 4.31
N LEU A 62 5.00 -11.93 4.14
CA LEU A 62 5.69 -10.64 3.98
C LEU A 62 6.46 -10.25 5.25
N SER A 63 6.05 -10.71 6.43
CA SER A 63 6.77 -10.45 7.67
C SER A 63 8.17 -11.06 7.69
N LEU A 64 8.45 -12.00 6.79
CA LEU A 64 9.78 -12.61 6.64
C LEU A 64 10.74 -11.78 5.78
N SER A 65 10.25 -10.75 5.12
CA SER A 65 11.07 -9.82 4.34
C SER A 65 11.99 -9.01 5.27
N ASN A 66 13.05 -8.44 4.72
CA ASN A 66 13.92 -7.59 5.52
C ASN A 66 13.22 -6.29 5.96
N ASP A 67 13.80 -5.61 6.95
CA ASP A 67 13.17 -4.43 7.53
C ASP A 67 12.92 -3.30 6.53
N LYS A 68 13.86 -3.09 5.60
CA LYS A 68 13.69 -2.07 4.55
C LYS A 68 12.46 -2.36 3.69
N ILE A 69 12.31 -3.60 3.25
CA ILE A 69 11.18 -4.01 2.41
C ILE A 69 9.86 -3.92 3.19
N LYS A 70 9.86 -4.36 4.45
CA LYS A 70 8.66 -4.24 5.30
C LYS A 70 8.23 -2.79 5.48
N ASN A 71 9.17 -1.89 5.68
CA ASN A 71 8.86 -0.45 5.79
C ASN A 71 8.30 0.10 4.49
N CYS A 72 8.86 -0.31 3.35
CA CYS A 72 8.36 0.10 2.03
C CYS A 72 6.95 -0.45 1.77
N ILE A 73 6.69 -1.70 2.15
CA ILE A 73 5.36 -2.30 2.02
C ILE A 73 4.33 -1.51 2.83
N LEU A 74 4.65 -1.17 4.07
CA LEU A 74 3.73 -0.39 4.91
C LEU A 74 3.46 0.98 4.29
N LEU A 75 4.49 1.67 3.82
CA LEU A 75 4.33 2.98 3.18
C LEU A 75 3.41 2.89 1.96
N GLU A 76 3.61 1.90 1.11
CA GLU A 76 2.79 1.70 -0.08
C GLU A 76 1.34 1.34 0.27
N LEU A 77 1.12 0.50 1.31
CA LEU A 77 -0.23 0.16 1.76
C LEU A 77 -0.97 1.38 2.32
N ILE A 78 -0.29 2.22 3.09
CA ILE A 78 -0.88 3.47 3.59
C ILE A 78 -1.26 4.39 2.42
N SER A 79 -0.41 4.45 1.39
CA SER A 79 -0.71 5.22 0.19
C SER A 79 -1.98 4.73 -0.50
N VAL A 80 -2.18 3.41 -0.58
CA VAL A 80 -3.42 2.82 -1.11
C VAL A 80 -4.61 3.23 -0.24
N ALA A 81 -4.49 3.12 1.07
CA ALA A 81 -5.60 3.40 2.00
C ALA A 81 -6.03 4.87 1.98
N LEU A 82 -5.11 5.80 1.69
CA LEU A 82 -5.39 7.24 1.73
C LEU A 82 -5.65 7.86 0.36
N VAL A 83 -5.61 7.08 -0.72
CA VAL A 83 -5.63 7.64 -2.09
C VAL A 83 -6.92 8.39 -2.42
N ASP A 84 -8.06 7.98 -1.83
CA ASP A 84 -9.38 8.54 -2.13
C ASP A 84 -9.93 9.44 -1.00
N ASN A 85 -9.14 9.77 0.00
CA ASN A 85 -9.54 10.53 1.20
C ASN A 85 -10.52 9.79 2.13
N HIS A 86 -10.75 8.49 1.90
CA HIS A 86 -11.61 7.67 2.75
C HIS A 86 -10.76 6.58 3.42
N TYR A 87 -10.46 6.77 4.71
CA TYR A 87 -9.72 5.79 5.49
C TYR A 87 -10.70 5.04 6.39
N THR A 88 -11.20 3.90 5.89
CA THR A 88 -12.27 3.13 6.54
C THR A 88 -11.75 2.33 7.73
N GLU A 89 -12.65 1.89 8.60
CA GLU A 89 -12.30 1.02 9.74
C GLU A 89 -11.74 -0.33 9.26
N ASN A 90 -12.24 -0.86 8.15
CA ASN A 90 -11.73 -2.09 7.58
C ASN A 90 -10.28 -1.94 7.11
N GLU A 91 -9.96 -0.81 6.47
CA GLU A 91 -8.59 -0.50 6.05
C GLU A 91 -7.67 -0.33 7.26
N LYS A 92 -8.12 0.37 8.29
CA LYS A 92 -7.37 0.54 9.54
C LYS A 92 -7.07 -0.80 10.20
N SER A 93 -8.02 -1.74 10.17
CA SER A 93 -7.84 -3.08 10.72
C SER A 93 -6.72 -3.85 10.00
N ILE A 94 -6.71 -3.80 8.67
CA ILE A 94 -5.67 -4.47 7.86
C ILE A 94 -4.30 -3.84 8.14
N ILE A 95 -4.21 -2.51 8.13
CA ILE A 95 -2.96 -1.79 8.40
C ILE A 95 -2.44 -2.12 9.81
N SER A 96 -3.33 -2.18 10.82
CA SER A 96 -2.94 -2.55 12.18
C SER A 96 -2.34 -3.95 12.27
N LYS A 97 -2.90 -4.90 11.54
CA LYS A 97 -2.34 -6.26 11.46
C LYS A 97 -0.96 -6.28 10.83
N VAL A 98 -0.75 -5.49 9.79
CA VAL A 98 0.56 -5.36 9.14
C VAL A 98 1.58 -4.78 10.13
N VAL A 99 1.25 -3.69 10.79
CA VAL A 99 2.13 -3.03 11.77
C VAL A 99 2.52 -4.01 12.87
N GLU A 100 1.55 -4.73 13.43
CA GLU A 100 1.79 -5.71 14.49
C GLU A 100 2.70 -6.85 14.01
N ASN A 101 2.37 -7.47 12.89
CA ASN A 101 3.13 -8.62 12.38
C ASN A 101 4.52 -8.25 11.87
N PHE A 102 4.70 -7.01 11.40
CA PHE A 102 6.01 -6.52 10.95
C PHE A 102 6.86 -6.00 12.09
N ASN A 103 6.35 -5.97 13.33
CA ASN A 103 7.02 -5.39 14.50
C ASN A 103 7.45 -3.94 14.29
N ILE A 104 6.60 -3.16 13.64
CA ILE A 104 6.84 -1.74 13.42
C ILE A 104 6.35 -0.97 14.65
N SER A 105 7.20 -0.09 15.20
CA SER A 105 6.85 0.71 16.36
C SER A 105 5.77 1.76 16.02
N ASP A 106 5.03 2.20 17.04
CA ASP A 106 4.03 3.26 16.87
C ASP A 106 4.67 4.55 16.35
N GLU A 107 5.85 4.89 16.82
CA GLU A 107 6.59 6.07 16.35
C GLU A 107 6.91 5.96 14.85
N LYS A 108 7.42 4.81 14.43
CA LYS A 108 7.73 4.59 13.01
C LYS A 108 6.49 4.61 12.14
N PHE A 109 5.42 3.98 12.60
CA PHE A 109 4.13 4.02 11.91
C PHE A 109 3.66 5.45 11.72
N GLN A 110 3.66 6.27 12.78
CA GLN A 110 3.23 7.67 12.69
C GLN A 110 4.11 8.48 11.74
N ASN A 111 5.41 8.25 11.76
CA ASN A 111 6.33 8.93 10.85
C ASN A 111 6.03 8.59 9.38
N ILE A 112 5.81 7.33 9.08
CA ILE A 112 5.46 6.88 7.72
C ILE A 112 4.09 7.44 7.31
N PHE A 113 3.11 7.34 8.19
CA PHE A 113 1.75 7.83 7.93
C PHE A 113 1.76 9.34 7.63
N ASN A 114 2.42 10.12 8.47
CA ASN A 114 2.51 11.56 8.29
C ASN A 114 3.24 11.93 7.02
N TRP A 115 4.28 11.17 6.65
CA TRP A 115 4.99 11.40 5.39
C TRP A 115 4.06 11.21 4.18
N VAL A 116 3.24 10.15 4.19
CA VAL A 116 2.29 9.89 3.10
C VAL A 116 1.24 11.01 3.02
N VAL A 117 0.70 11.44 4.16
CA VAL A 117 -0.25 12.55 4.21
C VAL A 117 0.37 13.83 3.63
N ASN A 118 1.59 14.14 4.02
CA ASN A 118 2.31 15.34 3.53
C ASN A 118 2.57 15.27 2.04
N LEU A 119 2.97 14.11 1.53
CA LEU A 119 3.20 13.91 0.10
C LEU A 119 1.92 14.14 -0.69
N LYS A 120 0.79 13.64 -0.21
CA LYS A 120 -0.52 13.82 -0.83
C LYS A 120 -0.91 15.30 -0.90
N GLU A 121 -0.68 16.04 0.18
CA GLU A 121 -0.93 17.48 0.22
C GLU A 121 -0.04 18.23 -0.77
N MET A 122 1.23 17.84 -0.88
CA MET A 122 2.14 18.43 -1.85
C MET A 122 1.70 18.19 -3.29
N TYR A 123 1.24 16.98 -3.59
CA TYR A 123 0.67 16.68 -4.91
C TYR A 123 -0.54 17.53 -5.22
N SER A 124 -1.45 17.72 -4.27
CA SER A 124 -2.62 18.59 -4.45
C SER A 124 -2.22 20.02 -4.76
N LYS A 125 -1.21 20.54 -4.05
CA LYS A 125 -0.69 21.90 -4.29
C LYS A 125 -0.06 22.07 -5.66
N ILE A 126 0.71 21.07 -6.11
CA ILE A 126 1.37 21.18 -7.43
C ILE A 126 0.35 21.14 -8.55
N ILE A 127 -0.71 20.33 -8.40
CA ILE A 127 -1.81 20.27 -9.38
C ILE A 127 -2.48 21.63 -9.49
N GLU A 128 -2.79 22.29 -8.38
CA GLU A 128 -3.36 23.64 -8.38
C GLU A 128 -2.45 24.64 -9.11
N LEU A 129 -1.13 24.53 -8.94
CA LEU A 129 -0.18 25.41 -9.59
C LEU A 129 -0.10 25.20 -11.11
N VAL A 130 -0.23 23.96 -11.58
CA VAL A 130 -0.10 23.66 -13.02
C VAL A 130 -1.41 23.79 -13.79
N GLU A 131 -2.55 23.78 -13.12
CA GLU A 131 -3.86 23.97 -13.74
C GLU A 131 -4.21 25.43 -14.01
N ILE A 132 -3.42 26.36 -13.54
CA ILE A 132 -3.61 27.81 -13.77
C ILE A 132 -3.02 28.23 -15.16
#